data_cf786872fc8ae3a706c3b002ed98bb52
#
_entry.id   cf786872fc8ae3a706c3b002ed98bb52
#
_cell.length_a   1.000
_cell.length_b   1.000
_cell.length_c   1.000
_cell.angle_alpha   90.00
_cell.angle_beta   90.00
_cell.angle_gamma   90.00
#
_symmetry.space_group_name_H-M   'P 1'
#
loop_
_entity.id
_entity.type
_entity.pdbx_description
1 polymer ?
#
loop_
_entity_poly.entity_id
_entity_poly.type
_entity_poly.pdbx_seq_one_letter_code
_entity_poly.pdbx_strand_id
1 'polypeptide(L)'
;MRERNRSALHEKLCQILGSRNVYHDPPATIKMNYPCIVYKRDSVSPRKADNISFIKWYPYSVQVISKDPDFPLFDTFLDNFDYGSEGAPFVADNLHHSNFTIFT
;
A
#
# COMPACT_ATOMS: atom_id res chain seq x y z
N MET A 1 13.67 8.05 -17.90
CA MET A 1 13.09 8.47 -16.63
C MET A 1 11.76 7.77 -16.42
N ARG A 2 11.54 7.33 -15.20
CA ARG A 2 10.31 6.62 -14.88
C ARG A 2 9.19 7.61 -14.62
N GLU A 3 8.06 7.41 -15.24
CA GLU A 3 6.90 8.25 -15.00
C GLU A 3 6.04 7.68 -13.87
N ARG A 4 5.43 8.59 -13.11
CA ARG A 4 4.46 8.19 -12.11
C ARG A 4 3.20 7.72 -12.82
N ASN A 5 2.83 6.48 -12.59
CA ASN A 5 1.63 5.92 -13.19
C ASN A 5 0.76 5.31 -12.09
N ARG A 6 -0.06 6.16 -11.48
CA ARG A 6 -0.95 5.74 -10.40
C ARG A 6 -2.01 4.75 -10.90
N SER A 7 -2.48 4.91 -12.12
CA SER A 7 -3.48 4.00 -12.66
C SER A 7 -2.97 2.57 -12.77
N ALA A 8 -1.72 2.41 -13.21
CA ALA A 8 -1.10 1.08 -13.28
C ALA A 8 -0.93 0.49 -11.89
N LEU A 9 -0.52 1.31 -10.92
CA LEU A 9 -0.40 0.85 -9.53
C LEU A 9 -1.76 0.44 -8.99
N HIS A 10 -2.80 1.21 -9.24
CA HIS A 10 -4.15 0.90 -8.78
C HIS A 10 -4.59 -0.47 -9.31
N GLU A 11 -4.40 -0.72 -10.60
CA GLU A 11 -4.76 -2.01 -11.19
C GLU A 11 -3.94 -3.14 -10.59
N LYS A 12 -2.64 -2.91 -10.36
CA LYS A 12 -1.80 -3.92 -9.71
C LYS A 12 -2.31 -4.26 -8.32
N LEU A 13 -2.70 -3.25 -7.54
CA LEU A 13 -3.24 -3.47 -6.20
C LEU A 13 -4.56 -4.24 -6.25
N CYS A 14 -5.41 -3.96 -7.23
CA CYS A 14 -6.64 -4.73 -7.42
C CYS A 14 -6.35 -6.19 -7.72
N GLN A 15 -5.35 -6.47 -8.54
CA GLN A 15 -4.94 -7.84 -8.85
C GLN A 15 -4.40 -8.56 -7.63
N ILE A 16 -3.57 -7.87 -6.84
CA ILE A 16 -2.98 -8.43 -5.62
C ILE A 16 -4.07 -8.77 -4.62
N LEU A 17 -5.03 -7.87 -4.43
CA LEU A 17 -6.13 -8.08 -3.48
C LEU A 17 -7.14 -9.11 -3.99
N GLY A 18 -7.28 -9.22 -5.30
CA GLY A 18 -8.28 -10.09 -5.90
C GLY A 18 -9.67 -9.48 -5.97
N SER A 19 -9.79 -8.17 -5.79
CA SER A 19 -11.07 -7.46 -5.87
C SER A 19 -10.85 -5.99 -6.20
N ARG A 20 -11.94 -5.26 -6.38
CA ARG A 20 -11.88 -3.83 -6.67
C ARG A 20 -11.93 -2.96 -5.43
N ASN A 21 -11.79 -3.53 -4.23
CA ASN A 21 -11.83 -2.79 -2.97
C ASN A 21 -10.49 -2.09 -2.69
N VAL A 22 -10.05 -1.27 -3.64
CA VAL A 22 -8.82 -0.50 -3.54
C VAL A 22 -9.21 0.98 -3.61
N TYR A 23 -8.77 1.75 -2.61
CA TYR A 23 -9.15 3.15 -2.45
C TYR A 23 -7.92 4.03 -2.45
N HIS A 24 -7.94 5.08 -3.27
CA HIS A 24 -6.85 6.04 -3.35
C HIS A 24 -7.20 7.28 -2.53
N ASP A 25 -6.44 7.47 -1.42
CA ASP A 25 -6.56 8.65 -0.55
C ASP A 25 -8.03 9.02 -0.30
N PRO A 26 -8.85 8.06 0.18
CA PRO A 26 -10.29 8.30 0.32
C PRO A 26 -10.58 9.30 1.44
N PRO A 27 -11.66 10.08 1.31
CA PRO A 27 -12.09 10.92 2.42
C PRO A 27 -12.55 10.07 3.60
N ALA A 28 -12.45 10.63 4.82
CA ALA A 28 -12.79 9.90 6.03
C ALA A 28 -14.24 9.40 6.06
N THR A 29 -15.11 10.03 5.29
CA THR A 29 -16.53 9.69 5.27
C THR A 29 -16.90 8.56 4.32
N ILE A 30 -15.95 8.10 3.50
CA ILE A 30 -16.25 7.03 2.55
C ILE A 30 -16.49 5.71 3.27
N LYS A 31 -17.47 4.97 2.81
CA LYS A 31 -17.74 3.64 3.34
C LYS A 31 -16.98 2.61 2.52
N MET A 32 -16.14 1.83 3.18
CA MET A 32 -15.28 0.85 2.51
C MET A 32 -15.75 -0.57 2.78
N ASN A 33 -15.51 -1.44 1.82
CA ASN A 33 -15.76 -2.87 1.97
C ASN A 33 -14.45 -3.59 2.27
N TYR A 34 -14.48 -4.54 3.19
CA TYR A 34 -13.28 -5.25 3.63
C TYR A 34 -13.28 -6.70 3.16
N PRO A 35 -12.11 -7.30 2.91
CA PRO A 35 -10.78 -6.69 2.99
C PRO A 35 -10.59 -5.63 1.91
N CYS A 36 -9.71 -4.68 2.21
CA CYS A 36 -9.45 -3.60 1.26
C CYS A 36 -7.99 -3.14 1.33
N ILE A 37 -7.59 -2.38 0.33
CA ILE A 37 -6.31 -1.69 0.29
C ILE A 37 -6.59 -0.20 0.18
N VAL A 38 -5.95 0.58 1.04
CA VAL A 38 -5.98 2.04 0.99
C VAL A 38 -4.57 2.52 0.71
N TYR A 39 -4.40 3.40 -0.27
CA TYR A 39 -3.08 3.89 -0.59
C TYR A 39 -3.11 5.38 -0.89
N LYS A 40 -1.96 6.00 -0.66
CA LYS A 40 -1.78 7.41 -0.99
C LYS A 40 -0.31 7.67 -1.26
N ARG A 41 -0.03 8.82 -1.90
CA ARG A 41 1.32 9.25 -2.13
C ARG A 41 1.99 9.54 -0.79
N ASP A 42 3.19 9.00 -0.60
CA ASP A 42 3.95 9.23 0.61
C ASP A 42 4.89 10.41 0.41
N SER A 43 5.22 11.06 1.53
CA SER A 43 6.18 12.16 1.55
C SER A 43 7.58 11.73 1.94
N VAL A 44 7.82 10.42 2.08
CA VAL A 44 9.14 9.90 2.43
C VAL A 44 10.16 10.37 1.41
N SER A 45 11.29 10.91 1.90
CA SER A 45 12.37 11.37 1.03
C SER A 45 13.12 10.18 0.43
N PRO A 46 13.26 10.14 -0.90
CA PRO A 46 14.04 9.06 -1.53
C PRO A 46 15.49 9.00 -1.05
N ARG A 47 16.05 10.10 -0.56
CA ARG A 47 17.42 10.11 -0.09
C ARG A 47 17.66 9.23 1.13
N LYS A 48 16.62 8.93 1.89
CA LYS A 48 16.74 8.03 3.04
C LYS A 48 16.89 6.58 2.61
N ALA A 49 16.73 6.30 1.34
CA ALA A 49 16.87 4.95 0.82
C ALA A 49 18.31 4.57 0.52
N ASP A 50 19.25 5.42 0.88
CA ASP A 50 20.69 5.19 0.70
C ASP A 50 21.05 4.70 -0.69
N ASN A 51 22.15 5.00 -1.18
CA ASN A 51 22.87 4.44 -2.33
C ASN A 51 22.05 3.84 -3.47
N ILE A 52 20.75 3.73 -3.35
CA ILE A 52 19.89 3.24 -4.41
C ILE A 52 19.26 4.44 -5.09
N SER A 53 19.28 4.47 -6.42
CA SER A 53 18.80 5.60 -7.16
C SER A 53 17.26 5.64 -7.17
N PHE A 54 16.66 5.96 -6.03
CA PHE A 54 15.22 6.06 -5.90
C PHE A 54 14.64 7.32 -6.52
N ILE A 55 15.46 8.19 -7.07
CA ILE A 55 14.95 9.38 -7.74
C ILE A 55 14.00 9.06 -8.89
N LYS A 56 14.04 7.82 -9.37
CA LYS A 56 13.17 7.34 -10.45
C LYS A 56 11.96 6.58 -9.93
N TRP A 57 11.82 6.47 -8.62
CA TRP A 57 10.75 5.71 -7.98
C TRP A 57 9.94 6.62 -7.09
N TYR A 58 8.65 6.37 -7.03
CA TYR A 58 7.74 7.19 -6.24
C TYR A 58 7.27 6.42 -5.02
N PRO A 59 7.34 7.05 -3.83
CA PRO A 59 6.87 6.39 -2.62
C PRO A 59 5.36 6.46 -2.48
N TYR A 60 4.78 5.36 -2.04
CA TYR A 60 3.37 5.28 -1.69
C TYR A 60 3.21 4.63 -0.33
N SER A 61 2.33 5.17 0.48
CA SER A 61 1.92 4.57 1.72
C SER A 61 0.70 3.70 1.45
N VAL A 62 0.76 2.43 1.84
CA VAL A 62 -0.29 1.47 1.55
C VAL A 62 -0.73 0.81 2.84
N GLN A 63 -2.03 0.70 3.05
CA GLN A 63 -2.59 -0.05 4.17
C GLN A 63 -3.43 -1.19 3.62
N VAL A 64 -3.18 -2.40 4.13
CA VAL A 64 -4.04 -3.55 3.89
C VAL A 64 -4.90 -3.73 5.13
N ILE A 65 -6.21 -3.75 4.97
CA ILE A 65 -7.16 -3.76 6.07
C ILE A 65 -8.08 -4.96 5.94
N SER A 66 -8.23 -5.74 7.01
CA SER A 66 -9.10 -6.91 7.02
C SER A 66 -9.71 -7.11 8.40
N LYS A 67 -10.88 -7.71 8.42
CA LYS A 67 -11.51 -8.19 9.66
C LYS A 67 -10.83 -9.44 10.20
N ASP A 68 -10.14 -10.18 9.32
CA ASP A 68 -9.43 -11.39 9.66
C ASP A 68 -7.98 -11.06 10.06
N PRO A 69 -7.57 -11.39 11.31
CA PRO A 69 -6.20 -11.12 11.73
C PRO A 69 -5.17 -11.97 10.96
N ASP A 70 -5.60 -13.07 10.37
CA ASP A 70 -4.72 -13.99 9.64
C ASP A 70 -4.87 -13.85 8.12
N PHE A 71 -5.32 -12.68 7.66
CA PHE A 71 -5.46 -12.45 6.22
C PHE A 71 -4.13 -12.66 5.51
N PRO A 72 -4.05 -13.61 4.56
CA PRO A 72 -2.76 -14.01 3.96
C PRO A 72 -1.99 -12.88 3.31
N LEU A 73 -2.66 -11.88 2.80
CA LEU A 73 -2.00 -10.76 2.12
C LEU A 73 -1.13 -9.95 3.08
N PHE A 74 -1.40 -9.98 4.38
CA PHE A 74 -0.55 -9.29 5.37
C PHE A 74 0.89 -9.77 5.29
N ASP A 75 1.10 -11.06 4.99
CA ASP A 75 2.44 -11.65 4.93
C ASP A 75 3.06 -11.61 3.54
N THR A 76 2.25 -11.49 2.51
CA THR A 76 2.73 -11.65 1.13
C THR A 76 2.72 -10.35 0.32
N PHE A 77 2.20 -9.26 0.90
CA PHE A 77 2.02 -8.03 0.13
C PHE A 77 3.33 -7.52 -0.49
N LEU A 78 4.39 -7.45 0.31
CA LEU A 78 5.66 -6.89 -0.16
C LEU A 78 6.35 -7.78 -1.20
N ASP A 79 5.97 -9.05 -1.30
CA ASP A 79 6.54 -9.94 -2.32
C ASP A 79 6.23 -9.46 -3.74
N ASN A 80 5.27 -8.56 -3.88
CA ASN A 80 4.83 -8.06 -5.18
C ASN A 80 5.61 -6.82 -5.63
N PHE A 81 6.54 -6.33 -4.81
CA PHE A 81 7.27 -5.09 -5.10
C PHE A 81 8.76 -5.29 -4.89
N ASP A 82 9.56 -4.65 -5.74
CA ASP A 82 11.02 -4.75 -5.64
C ASP A 82 11.54 -3.99 -4.42
N TYR A 83 10.90 -2.89 -4.08
CA TYR A 83 11.34 -2.04 -2.97
C TYR A 83 10.16 -1.67 -2.09
N GLY A 84 10.31 -1.93 -0.82
CA GLY A 84 9.28 -1.58 0.14
C GLY A 84 9.68 -1.97 1.55
N SER A 85 8.94 -1.46 2.51
CA SER A 85 9.14 -1.79 3.91
C SER A 85 7.79 -1.91 4.60
N GLU A 86 7.78 -2.64 5.69
CA GLU A 86 6.59 -2.82 6.51
C GLU A 86 6.69 -1.94 7.76
N GLY A 87 5.58 -1.25 8.07
CA GLY A 87 5.47 -0.50 9.31
C GLY A 87 4.78 -1.33 10.40
N ALA A 88 4.53 -0.70 11.54
CA ALA A 88 3.88 -1.38 12.65
C ALA A 88 2.40 -1.63 12.34
N PRO A 89 1.92 -2.87 12.47
CA PRO A 89 0.50 -3.15 12.34
C PRO A 89 -0.28 -2.64 13.55
N PHE A 90 -1.56 -2.40 13.35
CA PHE A 90 -2.41 -1.99 14.47
C PHE A 90 -3.86 -2.45 14.25
N VAL A 91 -4.66 -2.38 15.29
CA VAL A 91 -6.08 -2.75 15.26
C VAL A 91 -6.89 -1.52 15.66
N ALA A 92 -7.90 -1.20 14.85
CA ALA A 92 -8.84 -0.13 15.15
C ALA A 92 -10.23 -0.54 14.66
N ASP A 93 -11.25 -0.33 15.49
CA ASP A 93 -12.65 -0.65 15.15
C ASP A 93 -12.82 -2.12 14.72
N ASN A 94 -12.09 -3.02 15.38
CA ASN A 94 -12.07 -4.46 15.08
C ASN A 94 -11.53 -4.78 13.69
N LEU A 95 -10.78 -3.85 13.10
CA LEU A 95 -10.13 -4.05 11.81
C LEU A 95 -8.63 -4.11 11.99
N HIS A 96 -8.01 -5.10 11.36
CA HIS A 96 -6.57 -5.30 11.40
C HIS A 96 -5.94 -4.54 10.25
N HIS A 97 -4.96 -3.69 10.55
CA HIS A 97 -4.26 -2.85 9.58
C HIS A 97 -2.81 -3.24 9.52
N SER A 98 -2.29 -3.47 8.32
CA SER A 98 -0.86 -3.57 8.08
C SER A 98 -0.43 -2.43 7.18
N ASN A 99 0.63 -1.74 7.58
CA ASN A 99 1.12 -0.55 6.89
C ASN A 99 2.37 -0.90 6.11
N PHE A 100 2.44 -0.42 4.88
CA PHE A 100 3.59 -0.65 4.00
C PHE A 100 3.95 0.66 3.32
N THR A 101 5.25 0.83 3.07
CA THR A 101 5.74 1.90 2.19
C THR A 101 6.38 1.21 1.00
N ILE A 102 5.94 1.52 -0.18
CA ILE A 102 6.47 0.94 -1.41
C ILE A 102 7.00 2.03 -2.33
N PHE A 103 7.99 1.67 -3.13
CA PHE A 103 8.58 2.55 -4.13
C PHE A 103 8.36 1.92 -5.50
N THR A 104 7.63 2.62 -6.34
CA THR A 104 7.28 2.07 -7.66
C THR A 104 7.08 3.16 -8.72
#